data_663217ee1b6883d90098ecbfce2b157f
#
_entry.id   663217ee1b6883d90098ecbfce2b157f
#
_cell.length_a   1.000
_cell.length_b   1.000
_cell.length_c   1.000
_cell.angle_alpha   90.00
_cell.angle_beta   90.00
_cell.angle_gamma   90.00
#
_symmetry.space_group_name_H-M   'P 1'
#
loop_
_entity.id
_entity.type
_entity.pdbx_description
1 polymer ?
#
loop_
_entity_poly.entity_id
_entity_poly.type
_entity_poly.pdbx_seq_one_letter_code
_entity_poly.pdbx_strand_id
1 'polypeptide(L)'
;MSLKPDFEMWLIILYFLRPFILEISTIQMGRGAKSDSVSGLKDMVYPDDFSLFIAFLATLPVIILLVAFIKRKPAASRLVRKVWHSGKTLLVVTAMLNVIIVFVPFVLDLTHSINMLGWGQLAIALYIIFYLYTTPRVKDTFADFPKDDAQTDDK
;
A
#
# COMPACT_ATOMS: atom_id res chain seq x y z
N MET A 1 -3.24 -1.23 26.19
CA MET A 1 -2.41 -0.48 25.24
C MET A 1 -2.51 -1.20 23.89
N SER A 2 -3.05 -0.57 22.83
CA SER A 2 -3.20 -1.27 21.53
C SER A 2 -1.86 -1.38 20.82
N LEU A 3 -1.60 -2.52 20.17
CA LEU A 3 -0.37 -2.73 19.38
C LEU A 3 -0.28 -1.72 18.25
N LYS A 4 0.86 -1.03 18.17
CA LYS A 4 1.15 -0.13 17.04
C LYS A 4 1.70 -0.93 15.87
N PRO A 5 1.39 -0.53 14.62
CA PRO A 5 2.00 -1.13 13.43
C PRO A 5 3.53 -1.05 13.53
N ASP A 6 4.19 -2.12 13.13
CA ASP A 6 5.65 -2.18 13.10
C ASP A 6 6.23 -1.26 12.02
N PHE A 7 7.50 -0.92 12.14
CA PHE A 7 8.19 -0.11 11.16
C PHE A 7 8.13 -0.72 9.74
N GLU A 8 8.28 -2.04 9.64
CA GLU A 8 8.18 -2.76 8.37
C GLU A 8 6.79 -2.64 7.73
N MET A 9 5.72 -2.67 8.53
CA MET A 9 4.36 -2.42 8.02
C MET A 9 4.22 -1.02 7.44
N TRP A 10 4.84 -0.01 8.05
CA TRP A 10 4.84 1.35 7.52
C TRP A 10 5.60 1.45 6.20
N LEU A 11 6.73 0.76 6.08
CA LEU A 11 7.47 0.69 4.82
C LEU A 11 6.63 0.03 3.71
N ILE A 12 5.90 -1.04 4.02
CA ILE A 12 4.99 -1.70 3.07
C ILE A 12 3.87 -0.76 2.62
N ILE A 13 3.24 -0.05 3.55
CA ILE A 13 2.20 0.94 3.23
C ILE A 13 2.77 2.04 2.35
N LEU A 14 3.93 2.59 2.71
CA LEU A 14 4.62 3.62 1.94
C LEU A 14 4.99 3.14 0.52
N TYR A 15 5.47 1.90 0.39
CA TYR A 15 5.75 1.30 -0.90
C TYR A 15 4.51 1.22 -1.80
N PHE A 16 3.36 0.85 -1.24
CA PHE A 16 2.11 0.81 -2.01
C PHE A 16 1.57 2.19 -2.34
N LEU A 17 1.88 3.22 -1.56
CA LEU A 17 1.50 4.62 -1.83
C LEU A 17 2.39 5.30 -2.87
N ARG A 18 3.43 4.62 -3.38
CA ARG A 18 4.40 5.20 -4.33
C ARG A 18 3.77 5.93 -5.54
N PRO A 19 2.66 5.46 -6.19
CA PRO A 19 2.10 6.18 -7.31
C PRO A 19 1.60 7.57 -6.90
N PHE A 20 0.99 7.70 -5.73
CA PHE A 20 0.58 8.99 -5.17
C PHE A 20 1.77 9.86 -4.79
N ILE A 21 2.81 9.27 -4.19
CA ILE A 21 4.01 10.01 -3.78
C ILE A 21 4.72 10.57 -5.01
N LEU A 22 4.90 9.77 -6.06
CA LEU A 22 5.54 10.20 -7.30
C LEU A 22 4.73 11.29 -7.99
N GLU A 23 3.40 11.16 -8.08
CA GLU A 23 2.54 12.15 -8.74
C GLU A 23 2.54 13.47 -7.97
N ILE A 24 2.35 13.44 -6.65
CA ILE A 24 2.39 14.65 -5.81
C ILE A 24 3.76 15.32 -5.89
N SER A 25 4.85 14.54 -5.88
CA SER A 25 6.21 15.08 -5.99
C SER A 25 6.45 15.76 -7.34
N THR A 26 5.88 15.21 -8.42
CA THR A 26 5.96 15.81 -9.77
C THR A 26 5.23 17.14 -9.80
N ILE A 27 4.02 17.22 -9.21
CA ILE A 27 3.22 18.45 -9.17
C ILE A 27 3.92 19.52 -8.31
N GLN A 28 4.45 19.16 -7.15
CA GLN A 28 5.09 20.11 -6.23
C GLN A 28 6.44 20.64 -6.76
N MET A 29 7.19 19.81 -7.49
CA MET A 29 8.50 20.18 -8.04
C MET A 29 8.41 20.84 -9.44
N GLY A 30 7.23 21.04 -9.99
CA GLY A 30 6.93 21.41 -11.38
C GLY A 30 7.46 22.75 -11.89
N ARG A 31 8.51 23.33 -11.31
CA ARG A 31 9.13 24.59 -11.75
C ARG A 31 10.65 24.67 -11.57
N GLY A 32 11.39 23.56 -11.75
CA GLY A 32 12.85 23.63 -11.64
C GLY A 32 13.58 22.35 -12.07
N ALA A 33 14.91 22.40 -12.19
CA ALA A 33 15.77 21.29 -12.64
C ALA A 33 15.62 19.97 -11.85
N LYS A 34 15.05 20.01 -10.64
CA LYS A 34 14.69 18.80 -9.85
C LYS A 34 13.42 18.13 -10.38
N SER A 35 12.58 18.84 -11.13
CA SER A 35 11.38 18.29 -11.77
C SER A 35 11.72 17.20 -12.77
N ASP A 36 12.79 17.40 -13.55
CA ASP A 36 13.17 16.47 -14.61
C ASP A 36 13.63 15.12 -14.07
N SER A 37 14.28 15.11 -12.90
CA SER A 37 14.70 13.86 -12.24
C SER A 37 13.53 13.07 -11.68
N VAL A 38 12.52 13.74 -11.12
CA VAL A 38 11.32 13.07 -10.53
C VAL A 38 10.38 12.60 -11.63
N SER A 39 10.17 13.41 -12.69
CA SER A 39 9.40 13.01 -13.86
C SER A 39 10.04 11.82 -14.57
N GLY A 40 11.35 11.84 -14.77
CA GLY A 40 12.08 10.71 -15.33
C GLY A 40 11.96 9.43 -14.51
N LEU A 41 11.95 9.53 -13.17
CA LEU A 41 11.75 8.39 -12.28
C LEU A 41 10.31 7.86 -12.34
N LYS A 42 9.32 8.76 -12.44
CA LYS A 42 7.92 8.40 -12.67
C LYS A 42 7.78 7.64 -13.99
N ASP A 43 8.34 8.15 -15.09
CA ASP A 43 8.24 7.54 -16.42
C ASP A 43 8.97 6.19 -16.51
N MET A 44 10.04 6.00 -15.71
CA MET A 44 10.69 4.69 -15.58
C MET A 44 9.82 3.65 -14.87
N VAL A 45 9.04 4.07 -13.87
CA VAL A 45 8.17 3.17 -13.05
C VAL A 45 6.81 2.97 -13.73
N TYR A 46 6.28 4.03 -14.31
CA TYR A 46 4.98 4.06 -15.01
C TYR A 46 5.17 4.69 -16.38
N PRO A 47 5.52 3.90 -17.41
CA PRO A 47 5.88 4.41 -18.75
C PRO A 47 4.70 5.04 -19.50
N ASP A 48 3.48 4.80 -19.05
CA ASP A 48 2.26 5.30 -19.67
C ASP A 48 1.19 5.65 -18.63
N ASP A 49 0.27 6.55 -19.01
CA ASP A 49 -0.81 7.01 -18.11
C ASP A 49 -1.77 5.88 -17.72
N PHE A 50 -1.92 4.86 -18.57
CA PHE A 50 -2.77 3.71 -18.26
C PHE A 50 -2.17 2.87 -17.14
N SER A 51 -0.87 2.58 -17.18
CA SER A 51 -0.15 1.88 -16.11
C SER A 51 -0.23 2.66 -14.79
N LEU A 52 -0.09 3.98 -14.84
CA LEU A 52 -0.24 4.84 -13.66
C LEU A 52 -1.67 4.77 -13.10
N PHE A 53 -2.68 4.86 -13.97
CA PHE A 53 -4.09 4.78 -13.57
C PHE A 53 -4.42 3.44 -12.87
N ILE A 54 -3.96 2.32 -13.44
CA ILE A 54 -4.15 1.00 -12.82
C ILE A 54 -3.41 0.92 -11.48
N ALA A 55 -2.22 1.52 -11.37
CA ALA A 55 -1.49 1.57 -10.11
C ALA A 55 -2.25 2.37 -9.03
N PHE A 56 -2.92 3.45 -9.39
CA PHE A 56 -3.81 4.18 -8.47
C PHE A 56 -4.97 3.30 -7.99
N LEU A 57 -5.64 2.59 -8.91
CA LEU A 57 -6.73 1.68 -8.55
C LEU A 57 -6.25 0.57 -7.61
N ALA A 58 -5.08 -0.01 -7.88
CA ALA A 58 -4.49 -1.05 -7.04
C ALA A 58 -4.11 -0.56 -5.64
N THR A 59 -3.91 0.73 -5.45
CA THR A 59 -3.57 1.33 -4.15
C THR A 59 -4.81 1.60 -3.29
N LEU A 60 -6.03 1.58 -3.85
CA LEU A 60 -7.26 1.86 -3.11
C LEU A 60 -7.43 1.03 -1.82
N PRO A 61 -7.15 -0.29 -1.80
CA PRO A 61 -7.28 -1.07 -0.56
C PRO A 61 -6.37 -0.55 0.56
N VAL A 62 -5.18 -0.06 0.22
CA VAL A 62 -4.25 0.51 1.22
C VAL A 62 -4.73 1.86 1.71
N ILE A 63 -5.31 2.69 0.85
CA ILE A 63 -5.92 3.97 1.25
C ILE A 63 -7.07 3.72 2.23
N ILE A 64 -7.93 2.75 1.93
CA ILE A 64 -9.04 2.35 2.83
C ILE A 64 -8.48 1.90 4.19
N LEU A 65 -7.40 1.13 4.19
CA LEU A 65 -6.73 0.70 5.41
C LEU A 65 -6.14 1.88 6.19
N LEU A 66 -5.52 2.86 5.52
CA LEU A 66 -5.01 4.08 6.16
C LEU A 66 -6.13 4.91 6.78
N VAL A 67 -7.25 5.08 6.10
CA VAL A 67 -8.43 5.77 6.64
C VAL A 67 -8.95 5.03 7.88
N ALA A 68 -8.99 3.69 7.86
CA ALA A 68 -9.36 2.89 9.02
C ALA A 68 -8.36 3.06 10.17
N PHE A 69 -7.06 3.14 9.87
CA PHE A 69 -6.02 3.40 10.86
C PHE A 69 -6.19 4.76 11.55
N ILE A 70 -6.41 5.83 10.78
CA ILE A 70 -6.61 7.20 11.32
C ILE A 70 -7.89 7.26 12.16
N LYS A 71 -8.94 6.54 11.74
CA LYS A 71 -10.23 6.48 12.45
C LYS A 71 -10.29 5.41 13.53
N ARG A 72 -9.19 4.72 13.83
CA ARG A 72 -9.08 3.68 14.85
C ARG A 72 -9.18 4.27 16.26
N LYS A 73 -10.43 4.45 16.72
CA LYS A 73 -10.76 4.92 18.06
C LYS A 73 -11.68 3.89 18.75
N PRO A 74 -11.76 3.84 20.08
CA PRO A 74 -12.66 2.93 20.79
C PRO A 74 -14.11 3.02 20.28
N ALA A 75 -14.63 4.24 20.08
CA ALA A 75 -15.97 4.52 19.56
C ALA A 75 -16.09 4.44 18.03
N ALA A 76 -15.13 3.80 17.33
CA ALA A 76 -15.17 3.72 15.87
C ALA A 76 -16.33 2.86 15.36
N SER A 77 -16.83 3.21 14.17
CA SER A 77 -17.93 2.49 13.53
C SER A 77 -17.58 1.02 13.25
N ARG A 78 -18.60 0.17 13.13
CA ARG A 78 -18.43 -1.25 12.81
C ARG A 78 -17.66 -1.45 11.48
N LEU A 79 -17.83 -0.55 10.52
CA LEU A 79 -17.10 -0.59 9.24
C LEU A 79 -15.59 -0.41 9.43
N VAL A 80 -15.17 0.60 10.21
CA VAL A 80 -13.74 0.84 10.50
C VAL A 80 -13.12 -0.39 11.17
N ARG A 81 -13.83 -0.98 12.14
CA ARG A 81 -13.39 -2.19 12.85
C ARG A 81 -13.26 -3.38 11.88
N LYS A 82 -14.24 -3.58 11.00
CA LYS A 82 -14.22 -4.66 9.99
C LYS A 82 -13.07 -4.47 9.01
N VAL A 83 -12.88 -3.26 8.48
CA VAL A 83 -11.77 -2.92 7.57
C VAL A 83 -10.42 -3.17 8.26
N TRP A 84 -10.27 -2.76 9.52
CA TRP A 84 -9.05 -3.00 10.28
C TRP A 84 -8.73 -4.49 10.42
N HIS A 85 -9.69 -5.30 10.85
CA HIS A 85 -9.49 -6.75 10.97
C HIS A 85 -9.20 -7.43 9.62
N SER A 86 -9.66 -6.85 8.52
CA SER A 86 -9.34 -7.33 7.15
C SER A 86 -8.04 -6.74 6.62
N GLY A 87 -7.28 -5.96 7.38
CA GLY A 87 -6.11 -5.22 6.93
C GLY A 87 -5.03 -6.10 6.31
N LYS A 88 -4.74 -7.27 6.91
CA LYS A 88 -3.82 -8.25 6.31
C LYS A 88 -4.27 -8.65 4.90
N THR A 89 -5.55 -8.99 4.73
CA THR A 89 -6.12 -9.38 3.43
C THR A 89 -6.03 -8.24 2.43
N LEU A 90 -6.33 -7.01 2.84
CA LEU A 90 -6.22 -5.83 1.98
C LEU A 90 -4.79 -5.61 1.48
N LEU A 91 -3.78 -5.77 2.34
CA LEU A 91 -2.37 -5.67 1.96
C LEU A 91 -1.96 -6.79 0.99
N VAL A 92 -2.40 -8.03 1.23
CA VAL A 92 -2.14 -9.15 0.32
C VAL A 92 -2.80 -8.93 -1.04
N VAL A 93 -4.06 -8.49 -1.08
CA VAL A 93 -4.76 -8.14 -2.32
C VAL A 93 -3.99 -7.06 -3.08
N THR A 94 -3.55 -6.00 -2.40
CA THR A 94 -2.74 -4.94 -3.02
C THR A 94 -1.43 -5.48 -3.59
N ALA A 95 -0.74 -6.36 -2.85
CA ALA A 95 0.50 -6.98 -3.32
C ALA A 95 0.24 -7.83 -4.59
N MET A 96 -0.83 -8.63 -4.60
CA MET A 96 -1.22 -9.43 -5.77
C MET A 96 -1.57 -8.54 -6.97
N LEU A 97 -2.32 -7.45 -6.77
CA LEU A 97 -2.61 -6.48 -7.82
C LEU A 97 -1.32 -5.85 -8.37
N ASN A 98 -0.35 -5.53 -7.52
CA ASN A 98 0.95 -5.02 -7.97
C ASN A 98 1.73 -6.04 -8.81
N VAL A 99 1.67 -7.33 -8.48
CA VAL A 99 2.23 -8.40 -9.32
C VAL A 99 1.56 -8.41 -10.69
N ILE A 100 0.23 -8.36 -10.74
CA ILE A 100 -0.53 -8.36 -12.00
C ILE A 100 -0.16 -7.16 -12.86
N ILE A 101 -0.08 -5.95 -12.27
CA ILE A 101 0.22 -4.71 -12.98
C ILE A 101 1.57 -4.76 -13.71
N VAL A 102 2.58 -5.40 -13.14
CA VAL A 102 3.88 -5.56 -13.80
C VAL A 102 3.75 -6.34 -15.11
N PHE A 103 2.81 -7.28 -15.19
CA PHE A 103 2.60 -8.09 -16.39
C PHE A 103 1.63 -7.47 -17.40
N VAL A 104 0.78 -6.53 -17.02
CA VAL A 104 -0.23 -5.94 -17.91
C VAL A 104 0.36 -5.33 -19.17
N PRO A 105 1.42 -4.48 -19.14
CA PRO A 105 2.01 -3.92 -20.35
C PRO A 105 2.58 -4.99 -21.29
N PHE A 106 3.12 -6.08 -20.73
CA PHE A 106 3.64 -7.21 -21.50
C PHE A 106 2.52 -8.02 -22.16
N VAL A 107 1.44 -8.30 -21.42
CA VAL A 107 0.28 -9.07 -21.94
C VAL A 107 -0.49 -8.29 -23.01
N LEU A 108 -0.51 -6.97 -22.90
CA LEU A 108 -1.17 -6.08 -23.87
C LEU A 108 -0.27 -5.69 -25.07
N ASP A 109 0.88 -6.35 -25.25
CA ASP A 109 1.88 -6.05 -26.28
C ASP A 109 2.36 -4.58 -26.32
N LEU A 110 2.21 -3.85 -25.19
CA LEU A 110 2.71 -2.49 -25.05
C LEU A 110 4.23 -2.45 -24.85
N THR A 111 4.80 -3.55 -24.35
CA THR A 111 6.24 -3.73 -24.17
C THR A 111 6.66 -5.14 -24.57
N HIS A 112 7.83 -5.26 -25.22
CA HIS A 112 8.36 -6.57 -25.62
C HIS A 112 9.07 -7.33 -24.51
N SER A 113 9.36 -6.66 -23.38
CA SER A 113 10.05 -7.28 -22.24
C SER A 113 9.74 -6.54 -20.95
N ILE A 114 9.77 -7.27 -19.84
CA ILE A 114 9.69 -6.69 -18.50
C ILE A 114 11.05 -6.05 -18.21
N ASN A 115 11.06 -4.76 -17.89
CA ASN A 115 12.28 -4.04 -17.56
C ASN A 115 12.87 -4.48 -16.20
N MET A 116 14.11 -4.10 -15.91
CA MET A 116 14.78 -4.44 -14.65
C MET A 116 14.00 -3.94 -13.41
N LEU A 117 13.36 -2.77 -13.52
CA LEU A 117 12.52 -2.23 -12.44
C LEU A 117 11.27 -3.08 -12.20
N GLY A 118 10.65 -3.62 -13.25
CA GLY A 118 9.52 -4.55 -13.15
C GLY A 118 9.91 -5.82 -12.39
N TRP A 119 11.05 -6.40 -12.66
CA TRP A 119 11.57 -7.53 -11.91
C TRP A 119 11.83 -7.19 -10.44
N GLY A 120 12.39 -6.00 -10.16
CA GLY A 120 12.55 -5.49 -8.80
C GLY A 120 11.21 -5.35 -8.06
N GLN A 121 10.19 -4.81 -8.73
CA GLN A 121 8.84 -4.68 -8.17
C GLN A 121 8.21 -6.04 -7.86
N LEU A 122 8.40 -7.05 -8.73
CA LEU A 122 7.94 -8.42 -8.48
C LEU A 122 8.63 -9.02 -7.26
N ALA A 123 9.95 -8.88 -7.15
CA ALA A 123 10.69 -9.39 -6.01
C ALA A 123 10.21 -8.75 -4.69
N ILE A 124 9.99 -7.43 -4.67
CA ILE A 124 9.46 -6.72 -3.50
C ILE A 124 8.03 -7.17 -3.18
N ALA A 125 7.16 -7.32 -4.17
CA ALA A 125 5.79 -7.75 -3.94
C ALA A 125 5.73 -9.18 -3.37
N LEU A 126 6.55 -10.10 -3.87
CA LEU A 126 6.69 -11.46 -3.34
C LEU A 126 7.24 -11.46 -1.91
N TYR A 127 8.25 -10.64 -1.63
CA TYR A 127 8.76 -10.45 -0.28
C TYR A 127 7.68 -9.95 0.68
N ILE A 128 6.88 -8.96 0.27
CA ILE A 128 5.76 -8.44 1.08
C ILE A 128 4.74 -9.53 1.37
N ILE A 129 4.34 -10.31 0.36
CA ILE A 129 3.41 -11.43 0.55
C ILE A 129 3.98 -12.43 1.57
N PHE A 130 5.23 -12.83 1.38
CA PHE A 130 5.92 -13.73 2.31
C PHE A 130 5.95 -13.17 3.73
N TYR A 131 6.35 -11.92 3.90
CA TYR A 131 6.37 -11.22 5.19
C TYR A 131 4.99 -11.21 5.88
N LEU A 132 3.93 -10.85 5.14
CA LEU A 132 2.57 -10.79 5.66
C LEU A 132 2.06 -12.17 6.14
N TYR A 133 2.53 -13.26 5.55
CA TYR A 133 2.13 -14.61 5.94
C TYR A 133 2.99 -15.19 7.05
N THR A 134 4.28 -14.92 7.07
CA THR A 134 5.23 -15.53 8.03
C THR A 134 5.32 -14.78 9.36
N THR A 135 5.00 -13.47 9.37
CA THR A 135 5.16 -12.64 10.58
C THR A 135 3.91 -12.68 11.44
N PRO A 136 3.92 -13.33 12.64
CA PRO A 136 2.76 -13.42 13.52
C PRO A 136 2.32 -12.05 14.04
N ARG A 137 3.25 -11.13 14.23
CA ARG A 137 2.99 -9.76 14.70
C ARG A 137 2.03 -8.99 13.78
N VAL A 138 2.07 -9.24 12.46
CA VAL A 138 1.11 -8.66 11.51
C VAL A 138 -0.31 -9.10 11.85
N LYS A 139 -0.50 -10.39 12.12
CA LYS A 139 -1.80 -10.94 12.52
C LYS A 139 -2.29 -10.31 13.82
N ASP A 140 -1.41 -10.21 14.81
CA ASP A 140 -1.74 -9.66 16.12
C ASP A 140 -2.09 -8.17 16.04
N THR A 141 -1.37 -7.40 15.21
CA THR A 141 -1.65 -5.99 14.98
C THR A 141 -3.05 -5.76 14.40
N PHE A 142 -3.49 -6.59 13.45
CA PHE A 142 -4.82 -6.47 12.86
C PHE A 142 -5.92 -7.13 13.70
N ALA A 143 -5.59 -8.05 14.60
CA ALA A 143 -6.53 -8.61 15.57
C ALA A 143 -6.83 -7.64 16.72
N ASP A 144 -5.85 -6.78 17.06
CA ASP A 144 -5.98 -5.84 18.16
C ASP A 144 -6.71 -4.55 17.72
N PHE A 145 -7.73 -4.18 18.50
CA PHE A 145 -8.49 -2.94 18.32
C PHE A 145 -8.63 -2.24 19.67
N PRO A 146 -8.49 -0.90 19.76
CA PRO A 146 -8.65 -0.17 21.02
C PRO A 146 -10.00 -0.49 21.68
N LYS A 147 -9.96 -0.89 22.98
CA LYS A 147 -11.15 -1.12 23.80
C LYS A 147 -11.51 0.17 24.53
N ASP A 148 -12.80 0.37 24.79
CA ASP A 148 -13.23 1.43 25.72
C ASP A 148 -12.84 1.01 27.13
N ASP A 149 -11.96 1.78 27.79
CA ASP A 149 -11.56 1.56 29.19
C ASP A 149 -12.73 1.81 30.17
N ALA A 150 -13.85 2.35 29.67
CA ALA A 150 -15.05 2.64 30.47
C ALA A 150 -15.87 1.40 30.89
N GLN A 151 -15.53 0.20 30.43
CA GLN A 151 -16.27 -1.04 30.80
C GLN A 151 -15.59 -1.86 31.91
N THR A 152 -14.54 -1.36 32.55
CA THR A 152 -13.78 -2.12 33.54
C THR A 152 -14.19 -1.80 34.98
N ASP A 153 -15.05 -0.83 35.24
CA ASP A 153 -15.41 -0.41 36.61
C ASP A 153 -16.74 -0.93 37.15
N ASP A 154 -17.40 -1.87 36.46
CA ASP A 154 -18.60 -2.51 36.94
C ASP A 154 -18.44 -4.05 37.12
N LYS A 155 -17.57 -4.45 38.08
CA LYS A 155 -17.64 -5.79 38.70
C LYS A 155 -17.11 -5.76 40.12
#